data_50999a014d82890e6d31d255c5b27a8b
#
_entry.id   50999a014d82890e6d31d255c5b27a8b
#
_cell.length_a   1.000
_cell.length_b   1.000
_cell.length_c   1.000
_cell.angle_alpha   90.00
_cell.angle_beta   90.00
_cell.angle_gamma   90.00
#
_symmetry.space_group_name_H-M   'P 1'
#
loop_
_entity.id
_entity.type
_entity.pdbx_description
1 polymer ?
#
loop_
_entity_poly.entity_id
_entity_poly.type
_entity_poly.pdbx_seq_one_letter_code
_entity_poly.pdbx_strand_id
1 'polypeptide(L)'
;GEPYECPMAPFGGVEQLAWSPDSKTIAYTCRKKTGVEYATSTDSDIFLYDVATGSTKNLCKPEGYKAPEVDYTTSLKHQAVNNQADDVNVGYDTNPQFSPDGKYVAWQSMKHDGYESDRNRLCVYNLATGEKKYVAEKFDSNVDAFCWAADSKTLYFIGCWHACVNMYQTNINGELKQLTDDKMDFGSIQMLGNTGKILASRHSISQADELYIITPGKDVSKTKVQQLTCENKAFYDQLEMGKVEERWVKTTDGKQMLVWVILPPHFDANKKYPTLLFCEGGPQSPVSQFWSYRWNFQIMAANDYVVIAPNRRGLPGFGSEWNEEVSGDWTGQCMNDYLSAID
;
A
#
# COMPACT_ATOMS: atom_id res chain seq x y z
N GLY A 1 -13.68 23.29 -16.34
CA GLY A 1 -12.66 22.32 -15.95
C GLY A 1 -11.44 23.05 -15.41
N GLU A 2 -10.75 22.45 -14.48
CA GLU A 2 -9.48 22.96 -13.96
C GLU A 2 -8.37 22.65 -14.96
N PRO A 3 -7.30 23.48 -15.02
CA PRO A 3 -6.18 23.25 -15.93
C PRO A 3 -5.18 22.21 -15.42
N TYR A 4 -5.57 21.40 -14.45
CA TYR A 4 -4.74 20.38 -13.79
C TYR A 4 -5.23 18.98 -14.07
N GLU A 5 -4.35 17.99 -13.97
CA GLU A 5 -4.71 16.59 -14.19
C GLU A 5 -5.55 16.03 -13.05
N CYS A 6 -6.71 15.46 -13.42
CA CYS A 6 -7.60 14.73 -12.53
C CYS A 6 -8.33 13.65 -13.35
N PRO A 7 -8.11 12.36 -13.10
CA PRO A 7 -7.12 11.77 -12.18
C PRO A 7 -5.67 12.14 -12.50
N MET A 8 -4.77 11.99 -11.53
CA MET A 8 -3.36 12.32 -11.72
C MET A 8 -2.66 11.30 -12.61
N ALA A 9 -1.92 11.75 -13.62
CA ALA A 9 -1.07 10.89 -14.42
C ALA A 9 0.28 10.65 -13.71
N PRO A 10 0.95 9.50 -13.97
CA PRO A 10 0.51 8.40 -14.83
C PRO A 10 -0.26 7.29 -14.11
N PHE A 11 -0.43 7.35 -12.79
CA PHE A 11 -0.91 6.22 -11.97
C PHE A 11 -2.31 6.39 -11.39
N GLY A 12 -2.93 7.55 -11.53
CA GLY A 12 -4.29 7.80 -11.03
C GLY A 12 -5.38 7.26 -11.96
N GLY A 13 -6.49 6.84 -11.38
CA GLY A 13 -7.66 6.31 -12.05
C GLY A 13 -8.97 6.72 -11.37
N VAL A 14 -10.01 5.93 -11.57
CA VAL A 14 -11.36 6.19 -11.02
C VAL A 14 -11.40 6.19 -9.49
N GLU A 15 -10.45 5.53 -8.84
CA GLU A 15 -10.27 5.51 -7.39
C GLU A 15 -9.95 6.89 -6.80
N GLN A 16 -9.49 7.82 -7.63
CA GLN A 16 -9.24 9.21 -7.24
C GLN A 16 -10.48 10.11 -7.29
N LEU A 17 -11.64 9.54 -7.60
CA LEU A 17 -12.93 10.24 -7.71
C LEU A 17 -13.99 9.51 -6.88
N ALA A 18 -14.67 10.22 -6.00
CA ALA A 18 -15.73 9.65 -5.18
C ALA A 18 -16.95 10.58 -5.11
N TRP A 19 -18.15 10.03 -5.35
CA TRP A 19 -19.40 10.72 -5.12
C TRP A 19 -19.82 10.64 -3.65
N SER A 20 -20.34 11.73 -3.12
CA SER A 20 -21.05 11.70 -1.85
C SER A 20 -22.31 10.83 -1.95
N PRO A 21 -22.76 10.17 -0.87
CA PRO A 21 -23.95 9.31 -0.89
C PRO A 21 -25.23 10.01 -1.35
N ASP A 22 -25.32 11.32 -1.17
CA ASP A 22 -26.46 12.14 -1.60
C ASP A 22 -26.31 12.71 -3.03
N SER A 23 -25.22 12.35 -3.72
CA SER A 23 -24.91 12.78 -5.10
C SER A 23 -24.78 14.30 -5.30
N LYS A 24 -24.45 15.06 -4.24
CA LYS A 24 -24.31 16.52 -4.33
C LYS A 24 -22.86 16.99 -4.38
N THR A 25 -21.94 16.16 -3.95
CA THR A 25 -20.53 16.51 -3.84
C THR A 25 -19.65 15.43 -4.48
N ILE A 26 -18.57 15.85 -5.12
CA ILE A 26 -17.53 14.97 -5.61
C ILE A 26 -16.27 15.23 -4.80
N ALA A 27 -15.69 14.21 -4.17
CA ALA A 27 -14.34 14.25 -3.67
C ALA A 27 -13.37 13.78 -4.75
N TYR A 28 -12.26 14.49 -4.93
CA TYR A 28 -11.29 14.12 -5.95
C TYR A 28 -9.87 14.48 -5.53
N THR A 29 -8.91 13.69 -6.04
CA THR A 29 -7.48 13.96 -5.92
C THR A 29 -7.01 14.87 -7.05
N CYS A 30 -6.23 15.89 -6.74
CA CYS A 30 -5.62 16.74 -7.75
C CYS A 30 -4.31 17.35 -7.23
N ARG A 31 -3.28 17.37 -8.08
CA ARG A 31 -2.02 18.08 -7.81
C ARG A 31 -2.03 19.40 -8.58
N LYS A 32 -2.33 20.51 -7.89
CA LYS A 32 -2.40 21.85 -8.49
C LYS A 32 -1.02 22.50 -8.58
N LYS A 33 -0.10 21.83 -9.26
CA LYS A 33 1.26 22.31 -9.54
C LYS A 33 1.48 22.45 -11.03
N THR A 34 2.46 23.24 -11.44
CA THR A 34 2.83 23.44 -12.86
C THR A 34 4.33 23.56 -13.01
N GLY A 35 4.83 23.35 -14.25
CA GLY A 35 6.25 23.53 -14.56
C GLY A 35 7.16 22.61 -13.76
N VAL A 36 8.23 23.17 -13.18
CA VAL A 36 9.23 22.42 -12.39
C VAL A 36 8.63 21.85 -11.12
N GLU A 37 7.72 22.58 -10.46
CA GLU A 37 7.04 22.08 -9.24
C GLU A 37 6.27 20.79 -9.51
N TYR A 38 5.61 20.67 -10.66
CA TYR A 38 4.87 19.45 -11.01
C TYR A 38 5.79 18.22 -11.10
N ALA A 39 7.03 18.41 -11.55
CA ALA A 39 8.01 17.33 -11.69
C ALA A 39 8.71 16.94 -10.39
N THR A 40 8.73 17.81 -9.38
CA THR A 40 9.52 17.62 -8.15
C THR A 40 8.67 17.44 -6.91
N SER A 41 7.43 17.95 -6.88
CA SER A 41 6.52 17.87 -5.74
C SER A 41 5.56 16.68 -5.87
N THR A 42 5.35 15.97 -4.77
CA THR A 42 4.32 14.93 -4.63
C THR A 42 3.04 15.46 -3.97
N ASP A 43 2.99 16.76 -3.70
CA ASP A 43 1.92 17.45 -2.98
C ASP A 43 0.62 17.46 -3.81
N SER A 44 -0.18 16.41 -3.64
CA SER A 44 -1.55 16.31 -4.12
C SER A 44 -2.53 16.48 -2.97
N ASP A 45 -3.69 17.04 -3.26
CA ASP A 45 -4.73 17.35 -2.28
C ASP A 45 -6.04 16.65 -2.60
N ILE A 46 -6.87 16.49 -1.56
CA ILE A 46 -8.25 16.09 -1.70
C ILE A 46 -9.14 17.33 -1.73
N PHE A 47 -9.89 17.47 -2.81
CA PHE A 47 -10.85 18.54 -3.02
C PHE A 47 -12.29 18.04 -2.95
N LEU A 48 -13.18 18.88 -2.43
CA LEU A 48 -14.62 18.69 -2.56
C LEU A 48 -15.17 19.66 -3.57
N TYR A 49 -15.89 19.17 -4.55
CA TYR A 49 -16.62 19.94 -5.55
C TYR A 49 -18.12 19.86 -5.28
N ASP A 50 -18.75 20.99 -4.99
CA ASP A 50 -20.21 21.07 -4.87
C ASP A 50 -20.84 21.20 -6.26
N VAL A 51 -21.69 20.22 -6.63
CA VAL A 51 -22.27 20.12 -7.97
C VAL A 51 -23.25 21.24 -8.29
N ALA A 52 -23.96 21.76 -7.28
CA ALA A 52 -24.97 22.79 -7.46
C ALA A 52 -24.37 24.19 -7.62
N THR A 53 -23.34 24.50 -6.82
CA THR A 53 -22.72 25.83 -6.78
C THR A 53 -21.48 25.95 -7.65
N GLY A 54 -20.84 24.82 -8.00
CA GLY A 54 -19.56 24.79 -8.69
C GLY A 54 -18.37 25.18 -7.80
N SER A 55 -18.60 25.34 -6.49
CA SER A 55 -17.52 25.71 -5.55
C SER A 55 -16.64 24.52 -5.21
N THR A 56 -15.35 24.81 -4.95
CA THR A 56 -14.35 23.81 -4.59
C THR A 56 -13.72 24.15 -3.25
N LYS A 57 -13.57 23.15 -2.36
CA LYS A 57 -12.91 23.26 -1.06
C LYS A 57 -11.74 22.27 -0.99
N ASN A 58 -10.56 22.72 -0.55
CA ASN A 58 -9.43 21.86 -0.23
C ASN A 58 -9.59 21.31 1.21
N LEU A 59 -9.43 19.98 1.39
CA LEU A 59 -9.51 19.35 2.71
C LEU A 59 -8.12 19.20 3.38
N CYS A 60 -7.06 19.26 2.59
CA CYS A 60 -5.69 19.01 3.06
C CYS A 60 -5.04 20.26 3.63
N LYS A 61 -5.49 21.44 3.21
CA LYS A 61 -4.89 22.73 3.59
C LYS A 61 -5.95 23.72 4.08
N PRO A 62 -5.61 24.56 5.08
CA PRO A 62 -6.49 25.62 5.52
C PRO A 62 -6.70 26.68 4.42
N GLU A 63 -7.80 27.40 4.50
CA GLU A 63 -8.10 28.49 3.55
C GLU A 63 -7.01 29.55 3.60
N GLY A 64 -6.55 29.98 2.42
CA GLY A 64 -5.48 30.97 2.30
C GLY A 64 -4.06 30.44 2.54
N TYR A 65 -3.90 29.12 2.73
CA TYR A 65 -2.57 28.51 2.82
C TYR A 65 -1.70 28.86 1.62
N LYS A 66 -0.47 29.27 1.91
CA LYS A 66 0.57 29.48 0.90
C LYS A 66 1.72 28.52 1.17
N ALA A 67 2.04 27.68 0.20
CA ALA A 67 3.20 26.82 0.30
C ALA A 67 4.47 27.66 0.48
N PRO A 68 5.46 27.21 1.28
CA PRO A 68 6.78 27.82 1.33
C PRO A 68 7.42 27.85 -0.06
N GLU A 69 8.24 28.85 -0.34
CA GLU A 69 9.07 28.84 -1.54
C GLU A 69 10.07 27.66 -1.45
N VAL A 70 10.11 26.86 -2.51
CA VAL A 70 11.00 25.70 -2.60
C VAL A 70 12.31 26.11 -3.26
N ASP A 71 13.41 25.92 -2.58
CA ASP A 71 14.75 26.08 -3.16
C ASP A 71 15.16 24.80 -3.90
N TYR A 72 14.94 24.77 -5.20
CA TYR A 72 15.32 23.64 -6.06
C TYR A 72 16.83 23.44 -6.24
N THR A 73 17.66 24.29 -5.67
CA THR A 73 19.12 24.14 -5.68
C THR A 73 19.63 23.25 -4.54
N THR A 74 18.82 23.03 -3.52
CA THR A 74 19.13 22.14 -2.39
C THR A 74 18.71 20.70 -2.71
N SER A 75 19.33 19.72 -2.04
CA SER A 75 18.96 18.32 -2.22
C SER A 75 17.52 18.06 -1.75
N LEU A 76 16.80 17.17 -2.44
CA LEU A 76 15.45 16.75 -2.06
C LEU A 76 15.36 16.26 -0.60
N LYS A 77 16.42 15.68 -0.04
CA LYS A 77 16.52 15.30 1.38
C LYS A 77 16.27 16.49 2.33
N HIS A 78 16.76 17.69 1.99
CA HIS A 78 16.55 18.87 2.83
C HIS A 78 15.14 19.46 2.65
N GLN A 79 14.53 19.25 1.49
CA GLN A 79 13.16 19.72 1.21
C GLN A 79 12.11 18.89 1.94
N ALA A 80 12.30 17.56 2.02
CA ALA A 80 11.42 16.65 2.73
C ALA A 80 11.36 16.89 4.26
N VAL A 81 12.33 17.57 4.84
CA VAL A 81 12.43 17.81 6.30
C VAL A 81 11.57 18.99 6.77
N ASN A 82 11.06 19.83 5.89
CA ASN A 82 10.16 20.93 6.26
C ASN A 82 8.74 20.42 6.59
N ASN A 83 8.66 19.58 7.61
CA ASN A 83 7.41 19.04 8.10
C ASN A 83 6.51 20.13 8.63
N GLN A 84 5.42 20.33 7.93
CA GLN A 84 4.32 21.13 8.36
C GLN A 84 3.61 20.46 9.57
N ALA A 85 2.85 21.23 10.29
CA ALA A 85 1.94 20.71 11.30
C ALA A 85 0.97 19.67 10.69
N ASP A 86 0.46 18.73 11.50
CA ASP A 86 -0.43 17.64 11.02
C ASP A 86 -1.75 18.12 10.40
N ASP A 87 -2.09 19.41 10.53
CA ASP A 87 -3.24 20.04 9.88
C ASP A 87 -2.98 20.43 8.42
N VAL A 88 -1.72 20.36 7.96
CA VAL A 88 -1.33 20.65 6.59
C VAL A 88 -0.72 19.41 5.95
N ASN A 89 -1.43 18.82 5.01
CA ASN A 89 -0.93 17.70 4.21
C ASN A 89 -0.10 18.26 3.04
N VAL A 90 1.12 17.79 2.88
CA VAL A 90 2.05 18.26 1.83
C VAL A 90 2.65 17.13 1.00
N GLY A 91 2.34 15.88 1.32
CA GLY A 91 2.71 14.70 0.53
C GLY A 91 1.59 14.27 -0.43
N TYR A 92 1.63 13.02 -0.88
CA TYR A 92 0.54 12.42 -1.63
C TYR A 92 -0.71 12.27 -0.76
N ASP A 93 -1.82 12.90 -1.16
CA ASP A 93 -3.16 12.66 -0.66
C ASP A 93 -4.02 12.12 -1.80
N THR A 94 -4.46 10.85 -1.70
CA THR A 94 -5.09 10.11 -2.81
C THR A 94 -6.26 9.25 -2.36
N ASN A 95 -7.07 8.81 -3.33
CA ASN A 95 -8.11 7.79 -3.18
C ASN A 95 -9.17 8.13 -2.11
N PRO A 96 -9.86 9.28 -2.23
CA PRO A 96 -10.86 9.68 -1.28
C PRO A 96 -12.10 8.78 -1.32
N GLN A 97 -12.67 8.49 -0.14
CA GLN A 97 -13.94 7.77 -0.01
C GLN A 97 -14.82 8.44 1.03
N PHE A 98 -16.10 8.68 0.70
CA PHE A 98 -17.07 9.10 1.69
C PHE A 98 -17.49 7.94 2.60
N SER A 99 -17.76 8.24 3.86
CA SER A 99 -18.48 7.31 4.73
C SER A 99 -19.91 7.09 4.19
N PRO A 100 -20.55 5.93 4.44
CA PRO A 100 -21.92 5.66 3.97
C PRO A 100 -22.96 6.69 4.41
N ASP A 101 -22.79 7.31 5.57
CA ASP A 101 -23.68 8.37 6.07
C ASP A 101 -23.32 9.78 5.55
N GLY A 102 -22.25 9.92 4.76
CA GLY A 102 -21.81 11.18 4.18
C GLY A 102 -21.20 12.18 5.16
N LYS A 103 -20.86 11.78 6.39
CA LYS A 103 -20.31 12.71 7.40
C LYS A 103 -18.79 12.81 7.40
N TYR A 104 -18.12 11.81 6.82
CA TYR A 104 -16.67 11.74 6.79
C TYR A 104 -16.17 11.51 5.37
N VAL A 105 -14.95 11.97 5.11
CA VAL A 105 -14.14 11.55 3.95
C VAL A 105 -12.86 10.95 4.49
N ALA A 106 -12.49 9.77 4.01
CA ALA A 106 -11.20 9.15 4.29
C ALA A 106 -10.36 9.08 3.03
N TRP A 107 -9.03 9.14 3.18
CA TRP A 107 -8.08 9.02 2.07
C TRP A 107 -6.72 8.51 2.54
N GLN A 108 -5.90 8.06 1.60
CA GLN A 108 -4.50 7.71 1.84
C GLN A 108 -3.64 8.97 1.82
N SER A 109 -2.73 9.12 2.79
CA SER A 109 -1.95 10.34 2.98
C SER A 109 -0.50 10.04 3.34
N MET A 110 0.44 10.47 2.49
CA MET A 110 1.85 10.55 2.82
C MET A 110 2.17 11.88 3.53
N LYS A 111 3.23 11.91 4.32
CA LYS A 111 3.56 13.04 5.18
C LYS A 111 4.43 14.09 4.48
N HIS A 112 5.36 13.65 3.63
CA HIS A 112 6.41 14.51 3.12
C HIS A 112 6.21 14.82 1.63
N ASP A 113 6.47 16.07 1.24
CA ASP A 113 6.51 16.48 -0.17
C ASP A 113 7.82 16.01 -0.82
N GLY A 114 7.73 15.55 -2.07
CA GLY A 114 8.88 15.09 -2.87
C GLY A 114 9.55 13.82 -2.35
N TYR A 115 8.86 13.04 -1.51
CA TYR A 115 9.44 11.89 -0.83
C TYR A 115 8.53 10.66 -0.90
N GLU A 116 8.84 9.75 -1.82
CA GLU A 116 8.02 8.57 -2.11
C GLU A 116 8.31 7.35 -1.22
N SER A 117 9.43 7.34 -0.47
CA SER A 117 9.72 6.32 0.55
C SER A 117 8.96 6.58 1.86
N ASP A 118 7.88 7.32 1.79
CA ASP A 118 7.02 7.63 2.94
C ASP A 118 5.90 6.58 3.08
N ARG A 119 5.26 6.60 4.22
CA ARG A 119 4.18 5.69 4.56
C ARG A 119 2.82 6.25 4.14
N ASN A 120 2.03 5.48 3.40
CA ASN A 120 0.61 5.77 3.18
C ASN A 120 -0.18 5.57 4.48
N ARG A 121 -0.51 6.65 5.16
CA ARG A 121 -1.37 6.67 6.34
C ARG A 121 -2.83 6.73 5.92
N LEU A 122 -3.75 6.40 6.81
CA LEU A 122 -5.18 6.55 6.60
C LEU A 122 -5.68 7.80 7.35
N CYS A 123 -6.06 8.83 6.61
CA CYS A 123 -6.61 10.09 7.11
C CYS A 123 -8.14 10.04 7.07
N VAL A 124 -8.82 10.54 8.12
CA VAL A 124 -10.27 10.71 8.18
C VAL A 124 -10.56 12.18 8.50
N TYR A 125 -11.41 12.80 7.70
CA TYR A 125 -11.87 14.18 7.84
C TYR A 125 -13.36 14.22 8.20
N ASN A 126 -13.70 14.92 9.26
CA ASN A 126 -15.08 15.17 9.66
C ASN A 126 -15.62 16.41 8.93
N LEU A 127 -16.60 16.23 8.06
CA LEU A 127 -17.15 17.30 7.21
C LEU A 127 -17.87 18.39 8.00
N ALA A 128 -18.40 18.08 9.20
CA ALA A 128 -19.11 19.05 10.03
C ALA A 128 -18.17 19.92 10.87
N THR A 129 -17.07 19.32 11.38
CA THR A 129 -16.14 20.03 12.29
C THR A 129 -14.87 20.51 11.61
N GLY A 130 -14.49 19.94 10.48
CA GLY A 130 -13.21 20.19 9.81
C GLY A 130 -12.02 19.48 10.46
N GLU A 131 -12.25 18.62 11.45
CA GLU A 131 -11.19 17.86 12.12
C GLU A 131 -10.64 16.78 11.21
N LYS A 132 -9.30 16.73 11.09
CA LYS A 132 -8.53 15.65 10.46
C LYS A 132 -7.92 14.74 11.52
N LYS A 133 -7.94 13.42 11.29
CA LYS A 133 -7.34 12.42 12.18
C LYS A 133 -6.73 11.28 11.39
N TYR A 134 -5.52 10.89 11.75
CA TYR A 134 -4.89 9.66 11.23
C TYR A 134 -5.27 8.47 12.12
N VAL A 135 -5.90 7.45 11.52
CA VAL A 135 -6.60 6.41 12.30
C VAL A 135 -5.93 5.04 12.29
N ALA A 136 -4.83 4.87 11.59
CA ALA A 136 -4.06 3.61 11.56
C ALA A 136 -2.59 3.82 11.95
N GLU A 137 -2.27 4.81 12.78
CA GLU A 137 -0.90 5.22 13.10
C GLU A 137 -0.02 4.13 13.72
N LYS A 138 -0.63 3.17 14.43
CA LYS A 138 0.08 2.02 15.00
C LYS A 138 0.49 0.96 13.97
N PHE A 139 0.00 1.06 12.74
CA PHE A 139 0.41 0.21 11.64
C PHE A 139 1.59 0.88 10.92
N ASP A 140 2.79 0.43 11.22
CA ASP A 140 4.01 1.04 10.69
C ASP A 140 4.35 0.52 9.28
N SER A 141 3.35 0.55 8.39
CA SER A 141 3.47 0.26 6.97
C SER A 141 2.38 0.96 6.18
N ASN A 142 2.35 0.75 4.86
CA ASN A 142 1.36 1.35 3.98
C ASN A 142 -0.05 0.77 4.20
N VAL A 143 -1.04 1.65 4.21
CA VAL A 143 -2.42 1.31 3.92
C VAL A 143 -2.56 1.23 2.40
N ASP A 144 -2.64 0.01 1.84
CA ASP A 144 -2.62 -0.20 0.38
C ASP A 144 -3.99 0.01 -0.26
N ALA A 145 -5.05 -0.43 0.42
CA ALA A 145 -6.44 -0.16 0.06
C ALA A 145 -7.32 -0.19 1.30
N PHE A 146 -8.45 0.51 1.28
CA PHE A 146 -9.38 0.56 2.40
C PHE A 146 -10.84 0.65 1.94
N CYS A 147 -11.77 0.34 2.84
CA CYS A 147 -13.19 0.57 2.64
C CYS A 147 -13.89 0.87 3.97
N TRP A 148 -14.97 1.66 3.91
CA TRP A 148 -15.83 1.94 5.05
C TRP A 148 -16.77 0.78 5.34
N ALA A 149 -16.96 0.44 6.62
CA ALA A 149 -18.08 -0.39 7.06
C ALA A 149 -19.40 0.40 6.98
N ALA A 150 -20.51 -0.31 6.95
CA ALA A 150 -21.85 0.29 6.88
C ALA A 150 -22.21 1.18 8.07
N ASP A 151 -21.51 1.03 9.20
CA ASP A 151 -21.71 1.84 10.42
C ASP A 151 -21.12 3.26 10.32
N SER A 152 -20.41 3.58 9.24
CA SER A 152 -19.74 4.88 9.02
C SER A 152 -18.71 5.27 10.08
N LYS A 153 -18.24 4.31 10.88
CA LYS A 153 -17.27 4.50 11.97
C LYS A 153 -16.08 3.57 11.87
N THR A 154 -16.30 2.39 11.31
CA THR A 154 -15.28 1.35 11.13
C THR A 154 -14.73 1.40 9.70
N LEU A 155 -13.42 1.23 9.57
CA LEU A 155 -12.73 1.08 8.30
C LEU A 155 -11.98 -0.25 8.30
N TYR A 156 -12.05 -0.94 7.18
CA TYR A 156 -11.20 -2.09 6.90
C TYR A 156 -10.13 -1.68 5.89
N PHE A 157 -8.95 -2.19 6.07
CA PHE A 157 -7.86 -1.94 5.13
C PHE A 157 -6.96 -3.16 4.99
N ILE A 158 -6.21 -3.19 3.90
CA ILE A 158 -5.13 -4.15 3.67
C ILE A 158 -3.80 -3.41 3.68
N GLY A 159 -2.76 -4.10 4.12
CA GLY A 159 -1.41 -3.57 4.16
C GLY A 159 -0.38 -4.67 4.35
N CYS A 160 0.81 -4.43 3.78
CA CYS A 160 1.90 -5.36 3.86
C CYS A 160 2.60 -5.28 5.22
N TRP A 161 2.76 -6.42 5.88
CA TRP A 161 3.63 -6.56 7.04
C TRP A 161 4.39 -7.89 6.95
N HIS A 162 5.71 -7.84 7.10
CA HIS A 162 6.59 -8.97 6.91
C HIS A 162 6.32 -9.73 5.60
N ALA A 163 6.27 -8.96 4.50
CA ALA A 163 6.09 -9.48 3.14
C ALA A 163 4.82 -10.32 2.91
N CYS A 164 3.76 -10.06 3.68
CA CYS A 164 2.42 -10.58 3.45
C CYS A 164 1.40 -9.46 3.59
N VAL A 165 0.50 -9.33 2.62
CA VAL A 165 -0.57 -8.32 2.66
C VAL A 165 -1.77 -8.89 3.38
N ASN A 166 -1.96 -8.48 4.62
CA ASN A 166 -3.04 -8.93 5.48
C ASN A 166 -4.12 -7.86 5.68
N MET A 167 -5.26 -8.27 6.23
CA MET A 167 -6.40 -7.39 6.49
C MET A 167 -6.41 -6.92 7.95
N TYR A 168 -6.71 -5.65 8.09
CA TYR A 168 -6.80 -4.93 9.37
C TYR A 168 -8.13 -4.18 9.48
N GLN A 169 -8.47 -3.82 10.70
CA GLN A 169 -9.60 -2.96 11.02
C GLN A 169 -9.12 -1.79 11.87
N THR A 170 -9.61 -0.60 11.56
CA THR A 170 -9.52 0.56 12.44
C THR A 170 -10.88 1.24 12.57
N ASN A 171 -10.97 2.30 13.36
CA ASN A 171 -12.17 3.12 13.44
C ASN A 171 -11.81 4.60 13.53
N ILE A 172 -12.80 5.48 13.48
CA ILE A 172 -12.61 6.94 13.55
C ILE A 172 -11.91 7.41 14.85
N ASN A 173 -11.77 6.55 15.87
CA ASN A 173 -11.02 6.81 17.10
C ASN A 173 -9.57 6.36 17.04
N GLY A 174 -9.18 5.60 16.00
CA GLY A 174 -7.82 5.10 15.80
C GLY A 174 -7.50 3.78 16.51
N GLU A 175 -8.51 3.00 16.88
CA GLU A 175 -8.34 1.66 17.42
C GLU A 175 -7.95 0.71 16.28
N LEU A 176 -6.79 0.06 16.40
CA LEU A 176 -6.26 -0.85 15.37
C LEU A 176 -6.41 -2.31 15.81
N LYS A 177 -6.81 -3.15 14.86
CA LYS A 177 -6.93 -4.59 15.04
C LYS A 177 -6.53 -5.34 13.77
N GLN A 178 -5.70 -6.37 13.90
CA GLN A 178 -5.41 -7.31 12.82
C GLN A 178 -6.54 -8.33 12.70
N LEU A 179 -6.95 -8.64 11.47
CA LEU A 179 -8.04 -9.57 11.18
C LEU A 179 -7.54 -10.89 10.57
N THR A 180 -6.46 -10.85 9.80
CA THR A 180 -5.86 -12.03 9.17
C THR A 180 -4.35 -12.04 9.39
N ASP A 181 -3.76 -13.25 9.37
CA ASP A 181 -2.32 -13.47 9.54
C ASP A 181 -1.92 -14.68 8.69
N ASP A 182 -2.14 -14.56 7.39
CA ASP A 182 -1.88 -15.63 6.42
C ASP A 182 -0.63 -15.33 5.59
N LYS A 183 0.03 -16.39 5.10
CA LYS A 183 1.10 -16.27 4.10
C LYS A 183 0.52 -16.21 2.69
N MET A 184 -0.31 -15.22 2.47
CA MET A 184 -0.93 -14.86 1.19
C MET A 184 -1.10 -13.35 1.15
N ASP A 185 -1.36 -12.81 -0.02
CA ASP A 185 -1.67 -11.40 -0.20
C ASP A 185 -3.14 -11.19 -0.52
N PHE A 186 -3.73 -10.20 0.13
CA PHE A 186 -4.99 -9.61 -0.32
C PHE A 186 -4.69 -8.56 -1.39
N GLY A 187 -5.33 -8.67 -2.58
CA GLY A 187 -5.15 -7.72 -3.68
C GLY A 187 -6.18 -6.59 -3.69
N SER A 188 -7.41 -6.89 -3.26
CA SER A 188 -8.49 -5.91 -3.22
C SER A 188 -9.49 -6.22 -2.12
N ILE A 189 -10.24 -5.20 -1.67
CA ILE A 189 -11.30 -5.35 -0.68
C ILE A 189 -12.50 -4.47 -1.02
N GLN A 190 -13.71 -4.98 -0.79
CA GLN A 190 -14.95 -4.25 -0.94
C GLN A 190 -16.01 -4.74 0.04
N MET A 191 -16.71 -3.81 0.68
CA MET A 191 -17.85 -4.17 1.52
C MET A 191 -19.01 -4.72 0.69
N LEU A 192 -19.63 -5.80 1.17
CA LEU A 192 -20.84 -6.37 0.58
C LEU A 192 -22.08 -5.72 1.18
N GLY A 193 -22.38 -4.50 0.74
CA GLY A 193 -23.51 -3.72 1.25
C GLY A 193 -23.49 -3.65 2.78
N ASN A 194 -24.64 -3.90 3.42
CA ASN A 194 -24.79 -3.85 4.88
C ASN A 194 -24.67 -5.23 5.55
N THR A 195 -24.06 -6.21 4.90
CA THR A 195 -23.98 -7.59 5.42
C THR A 195 -22.95 -7.78 6.52
N GLY A 196 -22.06 -6.80 6.75
CA GLY A 196 -20.90 -6.93 7.60
C GLY A 196 -19.80 -7.85 7.06
N LYS A 197 -19.90 -8.26 5.79
CA LYS A 197 -18.92 -9.09 5.09
C LYS A 197 -18.15 -8.30 4.06
N ILE A 198 -16.93 -8.74 3.76
CA ILE A 198 -16.04 -8.13 2.80
C ILE A 198 -15.78 -9.13 1.69
N LEU A 199 -15.94 -8.71 0.44
CA LEU A 199 -15.41 -9.40 -0.73
C LEU A 199 -13.95 -9.00 -0.89
N ALA A 200 -13.08 -9.97 -1.11
CA ALA A 200 -11.65 -9.73 -1.30
C ALA A 200 -11.10 -10.64 -2.39
N SER A 201 -10.07 -10.18 -3.12
CA SER A 201 -9.20 -11.06 -3.89
C SER A 201 -8.00 -11.48 -3.06
N ARG A 202 -7.52 -12.71 -3.27
CA ARG A 202 -6.30 -13.23 -2.62
C ARG A 202 -5.49 -14.06 -3.60
N HIS A 203 -4.18 -13.91 -3.47
CA HIS A 203 -3.21 -14.68 -4.23
C HIS A 203 -1.98 -15.05 -3.38
N SER A 204 -1.08 -15.81 -3.96
CA SER A 204 0.25 -16.08 -3.41
C SER A 204 1.27 -16.27 -4.54
N ILE A 205 2.55 -16.42 -4.20
CA ILE A 205 3.60 -16.78 -5.16
C ILE A 205 3.24 -18.05 -5.98
N SER A 206 2.38 -18.92 -5.42
CA SER A 206 1.99 -20.20 -6.02
C SER A 206 0.56 -20.25 -6.55
N GLN A 207 -0.20 -19.15 -6.45
CA GLN A 207 -1.61 -19.14 -6.81
C GLN A 207 -2.04 -17.75 -7.28
N ALA A 208 -2.67 -17.69 -8.45
CA ALA A 208 -3.32 -16.48 -8.97
C ALA A 208 -4.54 -16.09 -8.11
N ASP A 209 -5.05 -14.88 -8.34
CA ASP A 209 -6.21 -14.36 -7.61
C ASP A 209 -7.43 -15.28 -7.68
N GLU A 210 -8.00 -15.51 -6.50
CA GLU A 210 -9.33 -16.08 -6.30
C GLU A 210 -10.13 -15.15 -5.39
N LEU A 211 -11.46 -15.22 -5.47
CA LEU A 211 -12.35 -14.41 -4.65
C LEU A 211 -12.66 -15.10 -3.32
N TYR A 212 -12.73 -14.31 -2.28
CA TYR A 212 -13.00 -14.73 -0.91
C TYR A 212 -14.04 -13.85 -0.24
N ILE A 213 -14.85 -14.44 0.67
CA ILE A 213 -15.67 -13.71 1.63
C ILE A 213 -14.97 -13.71 2.98
N ILE A 214 -14.75 -12.51 3.50
CA ILE A 214 -14.21 -12.31 4.84
C ILE A 214 -15.35 -11.89 5.77
N THR A 215 -15.50 -12.62 6.86
CA THR A 215 -16.39 -12.23 7.96
C THR A 215 -15.51 -11.78 9.13
N PRO A 216 -15.38 -10.48 9.37
CA PRO A 216 -14.53 -9.96 10.43
C PRO A 216 -14.92 -10.47 11.81
N GLY A 217 -13.94 -10.97 12.56
CA GLY A 217 -14.09 -11.37 13.96
C GLY A 217 -13.57 -10.30 14.92
N LYS A 218 -13.57 -10.65 16.21
CA LYS A 218 -12.95 -9.78 17.24
C LYS A 218 -11.42 -9.79 17.19
N ASP A 219 -10.83 -10.81 16.57
CA ASP A 219 -9.39 -11.03 16.38
C ASP A 219 -9.16 -11.99 15.19
N VAL A 220 -7.89 -12.28 14.89
CA VAL A 220 -7.48 -13.20 13.82
C VAL A 220 -8.16 -14.57 13.95
N SER A 221 -8.20 -15.14 15.17
CA SER A 221 -8.74 -16.49 15.41
C SER A 221 -10.26 -16.60 15.21
N LYS A 222 -10.97 -15.49 15.19
CA LYS A 222 -12.43 -15.41 15.03
C LYS A 222 -12.86 -14.86 13.69
N THR A 223 -11.93 -14.34 12.91
CA THR A 223 -12.19 -13.94 11.53
C THR A 223 -12.35 -15.18 10.65
N LYS A 224 -13.38 -15.20 9.82
CA LYS A 224 -13.60 -16.28 8.87
C LYS A 224 -13.22 -15.85 7.47
N VAL A 225 -12.40 -16.65 6.82
CA VAL A 225 -11.96 -16.47 5.43
C VAL A 225 -12.52 -17.64 4.62
N GLN A 226 -13.43 -17.37 3.71
CA GLN A 226 -14.11 -18.38 2.90
C GLN A 226 -13.84 -18.13 1.42
N GLN A 227 -13.22 -19.09 0.75
CA GLN A 227 -13.01 -19.06 -0.69
C GLN A 227 -14.35 -19.18 -1.42
N LEU A 228 -14.57 -18.34 -2.44
CA LEU A 228 -15.75 -18.35 -3.30
C LEU A 228 -15.50 -18.97 -4.66
N THR A 229 -14.34 -18.67 -5.25
CA THR A 229 -13.96 -19.14 -6.58
C THR A 229 -12.78 -20.09 -6.48
N CYS A 230 -12.67 -20.99 -7.44
CA CYS A 230 -11.54 -21.90 -7.62
C CYS A 230 -11.34 -22.18 -9.12
N GLU A 231 -11.32 -21.09 -9.89
CA GLU A 231 -11.30 -21.13 -11.36
C GLU A 231 -10.06 -21.86 -11.92
N ASN A 232 -8.93 -21.70 -11.24
CA ASN A 232 -7.67 -22.29 -11.67
C ASN A 232 -7.39 -23.68 -11.09
N LYS A 233 -8.31 -24.24 -10.27
CA LYS A 233 -8.05 -25.49 -9.56
C LYS A 233 -7.69 -26.66 -10.49
N ALA A 234 -8.44 -26.87 -11.56
CA ALA A 234 -8.21 -27.94 -12.50
C ALA A 234 -6.86 -27.83 -13.22
N PHE A 235 -6.33 -26.60 -13.35
CA PHE A 235 -5.00 -26.33 -13.89
C PHE A 235 -3.93 -26.62 -12.85
N TYR A 236 -4.07 -26.09 -11.62
CA TYR A 236 -3.10 -26.32 -10.55
C TYR A 236 -2.99 -27.78 -10.12
N ASP A 237 -4.07 -28.55 -10.19
CA ASP A 237 -4.06 -29.99 -9.87
C ASP A 237 -3.14 -30.80 -10.82
N GLN A 238 -2.72 -30.22 -11.94
CA GLN A 238 -1.82 -30.83 -12.92
C GLN A 238 -0.37 -30.33 -12.81
N LEU A 239 -0.12 -29.35 -11.96
CA LEU A 239 1.20 -28.73 -11.80
C LEU A 239 1.87 -29.19 -10.51
N GLU A 240 3.17 -29.35 -10.59
CA GLU A 240 4.03 -29.50 -9.42
C GLU A 240 4.71 -28.17 -9.13
N MET A 241 4.33 -27.59 -8.00
CA MET A 241 4.85 -26.29 -7.57
C MET A 241 6.12 -26.45 -6.75
N GLY A 242 7.05 -25.52 -6.93
CA GLY A 242 8.20 -25.35 -6.08
C GLY A 242 7.81 -24.94 -4.67
N LYS A 243 8.56 -25.38 -3.67
CA LYS A 243 8.34 -25.00 -2.27
C LYS A 243 8.75 -23.54 -2.04
N VAL A 244 7.88 -22.73 -1.47
CA VAL A 244 8.18 -21.37 -1.01
C VAL A 244 8.57 -21.41 0.45
N GLU A 245 9.76 -20.90 0.78
CA GLU A 245 10.29 -20.83 2.13
C GLU A 245 10.50 -19.38 2.54
N GLU A 246 10.12 -19.06 3.77
CA GLU A 246 10.46 -17.82 4.43
C GLU A 246 11.78 -18.00 5.17
N ARG A 247 12.75 -17.13 4.91
CA ARG A 247 14.02 -17.11 5.64
C ARG A 247 14.34 -15.72 6.15
N TRP A 248 14.83 -15.63 7.36
CA TRP A 248 15.36 -14.40 7.94
C TRP A 248 16.87 -14.43 7.89
N VAL A 249 17.44 -13.51 7.15
CA VAL A 249 18.89 -13.42 6.89
C VAL A 249 19.44 -12.20 7.64
N LYS A 250 20.58 -12.40 8.30
CA LYS A 250 21.28 -11.30 8.97
C LYS A 250 22.08 -10.48 7.95
N THR A 251 21.81 -9.19 7.90
CA THR A 251 22.54 -8.24 7.05
C THR A 251 23.91 -7.89 7.60
N THR A 252 24.77 -7.26 6.81
CA THR A 252 26.15 -6.90 7.21
C THR A 252 26.20 -5.94 8.41
N ASP A 253 25.16 -5.13 8.61
CA ASP A 253 25.00 -4.22 9.75
C ASP A 253 24.22 -4.85 10.93
N GLY A 254 23.87 -6.14 10.82
CA GLY A 254 23.29 -6.93 11.90
C GLY A 254 21.77 -6.90 12.02
N LYS A 255 21.07 -6.22 11.12
CA LYS A 255 19.60 -6.26 11.03
C LYS A 255 19.11 -7.60 10.46
N GLN A 256 17.80 -7.87 10.55
CA GLN A 256 17.15 -9.06 10.00
C GLN A 256 16.36 -8.70 8.76
N MET A 257 16.60 -9.41 7.67
CA MET A 257 15.93 -9.23 6.38
C MET A 257 15.15 -10.49 6.02
N LEU A 258 13.88 -10.35 5.68
CA LEU A 258 13.09 -11.46 5.17
C LEU A 258 13.43 -11.73 3.70
N VAL A 259 13.64 -12.99 3.39
CA VAL A 259 13.95 -13.49 2.05
C VAL A 259 12.99 -14.63 1.71
N TRP A 260 12.25 -14.50 0.61
CA TRP A 260 11.55 -15.63 0.04
C TRP A 260 12.54 -16.48 -0.76
N VAL A 261 12.55 -17.79 -0.50
CA VAL A 261 13.33 -18.77 -1.25
C VAL A 261 12.36 -19.74 -1.92
N ILE A 262 12.38 -19.77 -3.23
CA ILE A 262 11.54 -20.66 -4.01
C ILE A 262 12.43 -21.77 -4.57
N LEU A 263 12.21 -22.99 -4.08
CA LEU A 263 12.95 -24.18 -4.47
C LEU A 263 12.31 -24.82 -5.69
N PRO A 264 13.11 -25.45 -6.59
CA PRO A 264 12.57 -26.23 -7.70
C PRO A 264 11.58 -27.32 -7.25
N PRO A 265 10.58 -27.69 -8.07
CA PRO A 265 9.88 -28.95 -7.88
C PRO A 265 10.90 -30.09 -7.77
N HIS A 266 10.68 -31.07 -6.86
CA HIS A 266 11.61 -32.17 -6.60
C HIS A 266 13.01 -31.74 -6.12
N PHE A 267 13.12 -30.61 -5.42
CA PHE A 267 14.39 -30.14 -4.88
C PHE A 267 15.10 -31.23 -4.06
N ASP A 268 16.35 -31.49 -4.40
CA ASP A 268 17.24 -32.41 -3.71
C ASP A 268 18.41 -31.64 -3.06
N ALA A 269 18.48 -31.61 -1.74
CA ALA A 269 19.50 -30.89 -0.99
C ALA A 269 20.94 -31.40 -1.25
N ASN A 270 21.10 -32.57 -1.86
CA ASN A 270 22.42 -33.11 -2.24
C ASN A 270 22.89 -32.63 -3.61
N LYS A 271 22.06 -31.93 -4.36
CA LYS A 271 22.38 -31.34 -5.67
C LYS A 271 22.69 -29.85 -5.55
N LYS A 272 23.46 -29.35 -6.51
CA LYS A 272 23.67 -27.90 -6.70
C LYS A 272 22.75 -27.41 -7.79
N TYR A 273 22.12 -26.26 -7.54
CA TYR A 273 21.22 -25.60 -8.48
C TYR A 273 21.76 -24.22 -8.83
N PRO A 274 21.58 -23.77 -10.07
CA PRO A 274 21.79 -22.36 -10.39
C PRO A 274 20.81 -21.50 -9.61
N THR A 275 21.25 -20.31 -9.21
CA THR A 275 20.46 -19.43 -8.35
C THR A 275 20.17 -18.13 -9.08
N LEU A 276 18.92 -17.67 -9.00
CA LEU A 276 18.47 -16.38 -9.46
C LEU A 276 18.21 -15.48 -8.26
N LEU A 277 18.89 -14.35 -8.22
CA LEU A 277 18.58 -13.26 -7.27
C LEU A 277 17.58 -12.31 -7.91
N PHE A 278 16.39 -12.20 -7.33
CA PHE A 278 15.40 -11.22 -7.74
C PHE A 278 15.70 -9.89 -7.07
N CYS A 279 16.04 -8.89 -7.88
CA CYS A 279 16.28 -7.53 -7.42
C CYS A 279 15.05 -6.68 -7.69
N GLU A 280 14.24 -6.45 -6.65
CA GLU A 280 13.07 -5.57 -6.74
C GLU A 280 13.50 -4.14 -7.00
N GLY A 281 12.90 -3.53 -8.01
CA GLY A 281 13.09 -2.12 -8.37
C GLY A 281 11.93 -1.27 -7.89
N GLY A 282 12.03 0.01 -8.12
CA GLY A 282 10.88 0.87 -7.94
C GLY A 282 10.91 1.87 -6.86
N PRO A 283 11.42 1.95 -5.70
CA PRO A 283 11.76 0.99 -4.66
C PRO A 283 10.60 0.63 -3.70
N GLN A 284 9.41 1.19 -3.86
CA GLN A 284 8.32 1.18 -2.87
C GLN A 284 7.38 -0.03 -2.96
N SER A 285 7.77 -1.12 -3.61
CA SER A 285 6.97 -2.35 -3.65
C SER A 285 7.63 -3.45 -2.82
N PRO A 286 6.93 -4.07 -1.85
CA PRO A 286 7.49 -5.21 -1.12
C PRO A 286 7.60 -6.43 -2.03
N VAL A 287 8.61 -7.27 -1.78
CA VAL A 287 8.61 -8.63 -2.31
C VAL A 287 7.74 -9.49 -1.39
N SER A 288 6.43 -9.40 -1.63
CA SER A 288 5.40 -10.08 -0.84
C SER A 288 5.07 -11.47 -1.40
N GLN A 289 3.90 -12.00 -1.10
CA GLN A 289 3.35 -13.20 -1.72
C GLN A 289 2.73 -12.89 -3.10
N PHE A 290 3.17 -11.84 -3.79
CA PHE A 290 2.56 -11.38 -5.04
C PHE A 290 2.54 -12.46 -6.13
N TRP A 291 1.45 -12.53 -6.87
CA TRP A 291 1.35 -13.27 -8.12
C TRP A 291 1.69 -12.36 -9.30
N SER A 292 2.56 -12.82 -10.19
CA SER A 292 2.90 -12.08 -11.41
C SER A 292 2.91 -13.00 -12.64
N TYR A 293 2.24 -12.56 -13.68
CA TYR A 293 2.33 -13.23 -15.00
C TYR A 293 3.62 -12.86 -15.74
N ARG A 294 4.27 -11.77 -15.33
CA ARG A 294 5.54 -11.32 -15.93
C ARG A 294 6.76 -11.88 -15.19
N TRP A 295 6.74 -11.86 -13.86
CA TRP A 295 7.85 -12.28 -12.99
C TRP A 295 7.39 -13.44 -12.09
N ASN A 296 7.04 -14.56 -12.71
CA ASN A 296 6.51 -15.72 -12.00
C ASN A 296 7.65 -16.58 -11.43
N PHE A 297 7.81 -16.56 -10.12
CA PHE A 297 8.86 -17.30 -9.43
C PHE A 297 8.71 -18.82 -9.56
N GLN A 298 7.49 -19.33 -9.67
CA GLN A 298 7.24 -20.75 -9.86
C GLN A 298 7.73 -21.25 -11.21
N ILE A 299 7.56 -20.45 -12.28
CA ILE A 299 8.10 -20.79 -13.62
C ILE A 299 9.63 -20.78 -13.58
N MET A 300 10.25 -19.82 -12.89
CA MET A 300 11.71 -19.80 -12.74
C MET A 300 12.20 -21.05 -12.01
N ALA A 301 11.54 -21.40 -10.88
CA ALA A 301 11.89 -22.58 -10.10
C ALA A 301 11.65 -23.89 -10.86
N ALA A 302 10.59 -23.97 -11.67
CA ALA A 302 10.30 -25.13 -12.52
C ALA A 302 11.37 -25.38 -13.61
N ASN A 303 12.23 -24.41 -13.88
CA ASN A 303 13.39 -24.53 -14.75
C ASN A 303 14.68 -24.85 -13.98
N ASP A 304 14.56 -25.51 -12.85
CA ASP A 304 15.66 -25.95 -11.97
C ASP A 304 16.51 -24.81 -11.36
N TYR A 305 15.94 -23.61 -11.22
CA TYR A 305 16.59 -22.53 -10.47
C TYR A 305 16.09 -22.47 -9.03
N VAL A 306 16.99 -22.22 -8.10
CA VAL A 306 16.60 -21.66 -6.79
C VAL A 306 16.41 -20.16 -6.96
N VAL A 307 15.24 -19.65 -6.62
CA VAL A 307 14.96 -18.20 -6.67
C VAL A 307 15.08 -17.61 -5.27
N ILE A 308 15.88 -16.57 -5.13
CA ILE A 308 16.08 -15.82 -3.88
C ILE A 308 15.51 -14.42 -4.09
N ALA A 309 14.51 -14.07 -3.31
CA ALA A 309 13.77 -12.82 -3.43
C ALA A 309 13.77 -12.05 -2.10
N PRO A 310 14.79 -11.22 -1.85
CA PRO A 310 14.96 -10.52 -0.59
C PRO A 310 14.13 -9.25 -0.48
N ASN A 311 13.65 -8.95 0.72
CA ASN A 311 13.09 -7.67 1.10
C ASN A 311 14.18 -6.77 1.68
N ARG A 312 15.07 -6.30 0.81
CA ARG A 312 16.14 -5.39 1.20
C ARG A 312 15.58 -4.07 1.73
N ARG A 313 16.40 -3.28 2.45
CA ARG A 313 15.96 -1.95 2.91
C ARG A 313 15.52 -1.05 1.75
N GLY A 314 14.54 -0.20 2.01
CA GLY A 314 13.85 0.61 1.02
C GLY A 314 12.59 -0.06 0.48
N LEU A 315 12.27 -1.31 0.85
CA LEU A 315 10.99 -1.95 0.55
C LEU A 315 10.04 -1.80 1.75
N PRO A 316 8.75 -1.45 1.53
CA PRO A 316 7.77 -1.29 2.60
C PRO A 316 7.39 -2.64 3.24
N GLY A 317 6.75 -2.58 4.42
CA GLY A 317 6.29 -3.77 5.13
C GLY A 317 7.20 -4.22 6.27
N PHE A 318 8.23 -3.43 6.60
CA PHE A 318 9.20 -3.71 7.67
C PHE A 318 9.45 -2.49 8.57
N GLY A 319 8.51 -1.56 8.59
CA GLY A 319 8.60 -0.29 9.29
C GLY A 319 9.10 0.86 8.41
N SER A 320 8.72 2.08 8.80
CA SER A 320 9.07 3.30 8.07
C SER A 320 10.59 3.51 8.01
N GLU A 321 11.32 3.22 9.10
CA GLU A 321 12.79 3.32 9.13
C GLU A 321 13.45 2.46 8.06
N TRP A 322 13.03 1.19 7.94
CA TRP A 322 13.54 0.27 6.91
C TRP A 322 13.29 0.78 5.49
N ASN A 323 12.10 1.35 5.27
CA ASN A 323 11.72 1.91 3.97
C ASN A 323 12.56 3.16 3.62
N GLU A 324 12.80 4.04 4.61
CA GLU A 324 13.52 5.30 4.42
C GLU A 324 15.04 5.12 4.22
N GLU A 325 15.62 4.06 4.73
CA GLU A 325 17.08 3.85 4.70
C GLU A 325 17.69 3.77 3.30
N VAL A 326 16.90 3.52 2.25
CA VAL A 326 17.39 3.55 0.86
C VAL A 326 17.62 4.96 0.33
N SER A 327 17.01 5.96 0.98
CA SER A 327 17.04 7.35 0.49
C SER A 327 18.45 7.92 0.48
N GLY A 328 18.95 8.21 -0.73
CA GLY A 328 20.31 8.70 -0.96
C GLY A 328 21.40 7.66 -0.78
N ASP A 329 21.07 6.37 -0.64
CA ASP A 329 22.05 5.27 -0.51
C ASP A 329 21.69 4.04 -1.34
N TRP A 330 21.46 4.22 -2.63
CA TRP A 330 21.06 3.15 -3.54
C TRP A 330 22.12 2.07 -3.78
N THR A 331 23.40 2.42 -3.63
CA THR A 331 24.54 1.53 -3.90
C THR A 331 25.30 1.10 -2.64
N GLY A 332 24.90 1.57 -1.47
CA GLY A 332 25.52 1.26 -0.19
C GLY A 332 24.90 0.03 0.48
N GLN A 333 24.23 0.23 1.60
CA GLN A 333 23.74 -0.87 2.41
C GLN A 333 22.63 -1.67 1.70
N CYS A 334 21.82 -1.05 0.87
CA CYS A 334 20.82 -1.72 0.02
C CYS A 334 21.48 -2.81 -0.86
N MET A 335 22.65 -2.53 -1.44
CA MET A 335 23.40 -3.52 -2.23
C MET A 335 23.98 -4.63 -1.33
N ASN A 336 24.47 -4.29 -0.15
CA ASN A 336 24.96 -5.26 0.81
C ASN A 336 23.87 -6.22 1.31
N ASP A 337 22.61 -5.73 1.40
CA ASP A 337 21.47 -6.59 1.72
C ASP A 337 21.25 -7.67 0.65
N TYR A 338 21.31 -7.29 -0.64
CA TYR A 338 21.23 -8.26 -1.74
C TYR A 338 22.35 -9.30 -1.67
N LEU A 339 23.58 -8.88 -1.40
CA LEU A 339 24.71 -9.81 -1.25
C LEU A 339 24.53 -10.74 -0.04
N SER A 340 24.08 -10.20 1.09
CA SER A 340 23.77 -11.02 2.28
C SER A 340 22.68 -12.06 2.04
N ALA A 341 21.79 -11.84 1.06
CA ALA A 341 20.72 -12.79 0.75
C ALA A 341 21.21 -14.03 -0.01
N ILE A 342 22.34 -13.95 -0.70
CA ILE A 342 22.88 -15.05 -1.53
C ILE A 342 24.10 -15.76 -0.90
N ASP A 343 24.71 -15.18 0.14
CA ASP A 343 25.81 -15.76 0.91
C ASP A 343 25.30 -16.78 1.95
#